data_bdfb5267c4842cf5de4b6d144d42564d
#
_entry.id   bdfb5267c4842cf5de4b6d144d42564d
#
_cell.length_a   1.000
_cell.length_b   1.000
_cell.length_c   1.000
_cell.angle_alpha   90.00
_cell.angle_beta   90.00
_cell.angle_gamma   90.00
#
_symmetry.space_group_name_H-M   'P 1'
#
loop_
_entity.id
_entity.type
_entity.pdbx_description
1 polymer ?
#
loop_
_entity_poly.entity_id
_entity_poly.type
_entity_poly.pdbx_seq_one_letter_code
_entity_poly.pdbx_strand_id
1 'polypeptide(L)'
;VTIETSIVTTIGALCGGRIFPDVASFDTPKPFATYIQVGGEAITTINDYPAVPNLRNSRIQINVWATTRSEANTLMRSIEDALRAAPLYGQPVGALISRHEEVTDTKGAQQDFKFWWG
;
A
#
# COMPACT_ATOMS: atom_id res chain seq x y z
N VAL A 1 -8.30 -3.51 14.87
CA VAL A 1 -7.74 -3.83 13.56
C VAL A 1 -6.94 -2.64 13.06
N THR A 2 -5.69 -2.84 12.70
CA THR A 2 -4.85 -1.78 12.16
C THR A 2 -5.10 -1.62 10.66
N ILE A 3 -4.77 -0.44 10.12
CA ILE A 3 -4.87 -0.21 8.69
C ILE A 3 -3.95 -1.16 7.91
N GLU A 4 -2.78 -1.47 8.45
CA GLU A 4 -1.86 -2.40 7.80
C GLU A 4 -2.44 -3.79 7.67
N THR A 5 -3.06 -4.32 8.72
CA THR A 5 -3.74 -5.60 8.69
C THR A 5 -4.86 -5.62 7.66
N SER A 6 -5.63 -4.55 7.59
CA SER A 6 -6.72 -4.41 6.61
C SER A 6 -6.22 -4.41 5.18
N ILE A 7 -5.09 -3.73 4.92
CA ILE A 7 -4.46 -3.71 3.61
C ILE A 7 -4.01 -5.11 3.21
N VAL A 8 -3.29 -5.80 4.10
CA VAL A 8 -2.81 -7.15 3.83
C VAL A 8 -3.98 -8.10 3.52
N THR A 9 -5.06 -8.01 4.30
CA THR A 9 -6.24 -8.84 4.07
C THR A 9 -6.88 -8.55 2.72
N THR A 10 -6.94 -7.27 2.34
CA THR A 10 -7.63 -6.85 1.13
C THR A 10 -6.87 -7.20 -0.14
N ILE A 11 -5.55 -6.99 -0.16
CA ILE A 11 -4.77 -7.14 -1.39
C ILE A 11 -3.81 -8.33 -1.40
N GLY A 12 -3.69 -9.06 -0.30
CA GLY A 12 -2.76 -10.19 -0.22
C GLY A 12 -2.98 -11.23 -1.31
N ALA A 13 -4.24 -11.55 -1.62
CA ALA A 13 -4.57 -12.53 -2.64
C ALA A 13 -4.12 -12.12 -4.04
N LEU A 14 -4.07 -10.81 -4.32
CA LEU A 14 -3.62 -10.29 -5.62
C LEU A 14 -2.13 -10.54 -5.84
N CYS A 15 -1.38 -10.66 -4.76
CA CYS A 15 0.07 -10.90 -4.79
C CYS A 15 0.41 -12.36 -4.44
N GLY A 16 -0.57 -13.26 -4.49
CA GLY A 16 -0.36 -14.66 -4.09
C GLY A 16 0.06 -14.81 -2.63
N GLY A 17 -0.40 -13.92 -1.77
CA GLY A 17 -0.02 -13.89 -0.36
C GLY A 17 1.35 -13.28 -0.09
N ARG A 18 2.04 -12.81 -1.11
CA ARG A 18 3.39 -12.24 -0.97
C ARG A 18 3.33 -10.72 -0.82
N ILE A 19 2.91 -10.27 0.36
CA ILE A 19 2.92 -8.86 0.71
C ILE A 19 3.60 -8.71 2.07
N PHE A 20 4.59 -7.82 2.15
CA PHE A 20 5.47 -7.70 3.31
C PHE A 20 5.62 -6.25 3.76
N PRO A 21 5.79 -6.02 5.07
CA PRO A 21 6.13 -4.67 5.54
C PRO A 21 7.58 -4.34 5.18
N ASP A 22 7.80 -3.10 4.79
CA ASP A 22 9.10 -2.49 4.51
C ASP A 22 9.85 -3.13 3.34
N VAL A 23 10.39 -4.34 3.51
CA VAL A 23 11.18 -5.01 2.48
C VAL A 23 10.82 -6.49 2.41
N ALA A 24 11.02 -7.08 1.23
CA ALA A 24 10.89 -8.51 1.02
C ALA A 24 12.27 -9.16 0.96
N SER A 25 12.34 -10.46 1.25
CA SER A 25 13.58 -11.22 1.12
C SER A 25 14.05 -11.23 -0.32
N PHE A 26 15.36 -11.26 -0.51
CA PHE A 26 15.99 -11.25 -1.83
C PHE A 26 15.46 -12.34 -2.77
N ASP A 27 15.17 -13.51 -2.23
CA ASP A 27 14.72 -14.68 -2.99
C ASP A 27 13.19 -14.79 -3.10
N THR A 28 12.46 -13.74 -2.74
CA THR A 28 11.00 -13.77 -2.80
C THR A 28 10.52 -13.94 -4.24
N PRO A 29 9.63 -14.92 -4.50
CA PRO A 29 9.05 -15.08 -5.84
C PRO A 29 8.25 -13.85 -6.28
N LYS A 30 8.31 -13.55 -7.57
CA LYS A 30 7.54 -12.45 -8.15
C LYS A 30 6.20 -12.96 -8.70
N PRO A 31 5.15 -12.13 -8.73
CA PRO A 31 5.12 -10.77 -8.18
C PRO A 31 4.99 -10.75 -6.67
N PHE A 32 5.49 -9.68 -6.05
CA PHE A 32 5.29 -9.43 -4.64
C PHE A 32 5.10 -7.94 -4.39
N ALA A 33 4.64 -7.58 -3.20
CA ALA A 33 4.44 -6.19 -2.83
C ALA A 33 5.03 -5.92 -1.44
N THR A 34 5.40 -4.67 -1.22
CA THR A 34 5.78 -4.18 0.11
C THR A 34 4.95 -2.95 0.44
N TYR A 35 4.77 -2.69 1.71
CA TYR A 35 4.06 -1.51 2.17
C TYR A 35 4.79 -0.88 3.36
N ILE A 36 4.65 0.45 3.47
CA ILE A 36 5.23 1.20 4.58
C ILE A 36 4.40 2.45 4.82
N GLN A 37 4.17 2.79 6.08
CA GLN A 37 3.51 4.04 6.41
C GLN A 37 4.53 5.18 6.27
N VAL A 38 4.21 6.16 5.44
CA VAL A 38 5.08 7.29 5.14
C VAL A 38 4.50 8.60 5.67
N GLY A 39 3.68 8.52 6.71
CA GLY A 39 3.07 9.68 7.32
C GLY A 39 1.56 9.65 7.25
N GLY A 40 0.97 10.80 7.09
CA GLY A 40 -0.46 11.04 7.14
C GLY A 40 -0.71 12.33 7.91
N GLU A 41 -1.96 12.65 8.12
CA GLU A 41 -2.32 13.84 8.87
C GLU A 41 -2.55 13.48 10.33
N ALA A 42 -1.98 14.28 11.24
CA ALA A 42 -2.31 14.14 12.65
C ALA A 42 -3.66 14.83 12.88
N ILE A 43 -4.62 14.06 13.38
CA ILE A 43 -5.98 14.54 13.59
C ILE A 43 -6.17 14.84 15.07
N THR A 44 -6.47 16.10 15.37
CA THR A 44 -6.79 16.52 16.73
C THR A 44 -7.96 17.48 16.65
N THR A 45 -9.04 17.16 17.34
CA THR A 45 -10.20 18.05 17.44
C THR A 45 -10.39 18.48 18.87
N ILE A 46 -11.21 19.50 19.07
CA ILE A 46 -11.46 20.01 20.41
C ILE A 46 -12.14 18.95 21.30
N ASN A 47 -12.90 18.07 20.70
CA ASN A 47 -13.57 16.98 21.43
C ASN A 47 -12.63 15.84 21.79
N ASP A 48 -11.52 15.70 21.06
CA ASP A 48 -10.57 14.60 21.26
C ASP A 48 -9.47 14.96 22.25
N TYR A 49 -9.21 16.26 22.46
CA TYR A 49 -8.11 16.68 23.31
C TYR A 49 -8.53 16.66 24.80
N PRO A 50 -7.72 16.08 25.69
CA PRO A 50 -6.43 15.41 25.48
C PRO A 50 -6.56 13.91 25.18
N ALA A 51 -7.72 13.43 24.81
CA ALA A 51 -8.00 12.01 24.58
C ALA A 51 -7.39 11.51 23.29
N VAL A 52 -7.36 10.18 23.14
CA VAL A 52 -6.95 9.54 21.88
C VAL A 52 -8.02 9.82 20.82
N PRO A 53 -7.63 10.27 19.62
CA PRO A 53 -8.61 10.56 18.58
C PRO A 53 -9.33 9.31 18.11
N ASN A 54 -10.59 9.45 17.73
CA ASN A 54 -11.40 8.37 17.19
C ASN A 54 -11.08 8.07 15.73
N LEU A 55 -10.46 9.02 15.04
CA LEU A 55 -10.18 8.90 13.61
C LEU A 55 -8.70 9.18 13.36
N ARG A 56 -8.07 8.32 12.56
CA ARG A 56 -6.67 8.45 12.18
C ARG A 56 -6.55 8.54 10.67
N ASN A 57 -5.52 9.23 10.21
CA ASN A 57 -5.17 9.31 8.81
C ASN A 57 -3.78 8.71 8.61
N SER A 58 -3.66 7.78 7.68
CA SER A 58 -2.37 7.16 7.36
C SER A 58 -2.13 7.24 5.87
N ARG A 59 -0.91 7.64 5.50
CA ARG A 59 -0.42 7.57 4.13
C ARG A 59 0.47 6.35 4.02
N ILE A 60 0.06 5.42 3.19
CA ILE A 60 0.77 4.16 3.00
C ILE A 60 1.33 4.13 1.58
N GLN A 61 2.62 3.87 1.47
CA GLN A 61 3.27 3.65 0.19
C GLN A 61 3.26 2.16 -0.11
N ILE A 62 2.79 1.82 -1.30
CA ILE A 62 2.78 0.43 -1.77
C ILE A 62 3.70 0.33 -2.96
N ASN A 63 4.61 -0.64 -2.91
CA ASN A 63 5.52 -0.96 -4.00
C ASN A 63 5.24 -2.38 -4.44
N VAL A 64 5.06 -2.58 -5.74
CA VAL A 64 4.94 -3.93 -6.32
C VAL A 64 6.14 -4.19 -7.21
N TRP A 65 6.56 -5.44 -7.27
CA TRP A 65 7.71 -5.87 -8.06
C TRP A 65 7.33 -7.10 -8.88
N ALA A 66 7.63 -7.05 -10.16
CA ALA A 66 7.25 -8.09 -11.10
C ALA A 66 8.35 -8.28 -12.14
N THR A 67 8.19 -9.28 -12.98
CA THR A 67 9.16 -9.60 -14.03
C THR A 67 9.07 -8.59 -15.18
N THR A 68 7.87 -8.12 -15.50
CA THR A 68 7.64 -7.17 -16.59
C THR A 68 6.96 -5.91 -16.09
N ARG A 69 7.16 -4.82 -16.82
CA ARG A 69 6.49 -3.55 -16.51
C ARG A 69 4.97 -3.66 -16.61
N SER A 70 4.51 -4.36 -17.64
CA SER A 70 3.07 -4.57 -17.83
C SER A 70 2.44 -5.29 -16.64
N GLU A 71 3.10 -6.33 -16.15
CA GLU A 71 2.62 -7.07 -14.97
C GLU A 71 2.61 -6.18 -13.73
N ALA A 72 3.67 -5.42 -13.49
CA ALA A 72 3.76 -4.53 -12.35
C ALA A 72 2.66 -3.45 -12.37
N ASN A 73 2.45 -2.83 -13.53
CA ASN A 73 1.44 -1.78 -13.65
C ASN A 73 0.02 -2.35 -13.54
N THR A 74 -0.24 -3.51 -14.13
CA THR A 74 -1.53 -4.17 -14.03
C THR A 74 -1.84 -4.55 -12.58
N LEU A 75 -0.85 -5.09 -11.88
CA LEU A 75 -1.01 -5.44 -10.47
C LEU A 75 -1.29 -4.21 -9.61
N MET A 76 -0.56 -3.12 -9.84
CA MET A 76 -0.79 -1.90 -9.08
C MET A 76 -2.18 -1.32 -9.33
N ARG A 77 -2.67 -1.36 -10.56
CA ARG A 77 -4.03 -0.91 -10.87
C ARG A 77 -5.08 -1.76 -10.18
N SER A 78 -4.87 -3.08 -10.13
CA SER A 78 -5.75 -3.99 -9.39
C SER A 78 -5.74 -3.68 -7.89
N ILE A 79 -4.58 -3.37 -7.34
CA ILE A 79 -4.43 -2.95 -5.94
C ILE A 79 -5.17 -1.64 -5.70
N GLU A 80 -5.01 -0.66 -6.59
CA GLU A 80 -5.73 0.61 -6.48
C GLU A 80 -7.24 0.39 -6.44
N ASP A 81 -7.77 -0.41 -7.36
CA ASP A 81 -9.20 -0.69 -7.41
C ASP A 81 -9.69 -1.35 -6.13
N ALA A 82 -8.94 -2.32 -5.61
CA ALA A 82 -9.30 -3.02 -4.39
C ALA A 82 -9.27 -2.10 -3.15
N LEU A 83 -8.28 -1.24 -3.06
CA LEU A 83 -8.12 -0.33 -1.91
C LEU A 83 -9.11 0.82 -1.93
N ARG A 84 -9.57 1.24 -3.11
CA ARG A 84 -10.58 2.29 -3.22
C ARG A 84 -11.98 1.80 -2.87
N ALA A 85 -12.20 0.50 -2.95
CA ALA A 85 -13.50 -0.08 -2.66
C ALA A 85 -13.75 -0.20 -1.15
N ALA A 86 -15.01 -0.47 -0.79
CA ALA A 86 -15.35 -0.74 0.60
C ALA A 86 -14.59 -1.98 1.10
N PRO A 87 -14.26 -2.07 2.38
CA PRO A 87 -14.53 -1.10 3.45
C PRO A 87 -13.48 -0.02 3.63
N LEU A 88 -12.36 -0.07 2.91
CA LEU A 88 -11.23 0.82 3.15
C LEU A 88 -11.40 2.21 2.55
N TYR A 89 -12.01 2.32 1.37
CA TYR A 89 -12.20 3.59 0.67
C TYR A 89 -10.92 4.43 0.60
N GLY A 90 -9.79 3.77 0.28
CA GLY A 90 -8.51 4.45 0.18
C GLY A 90 -8.47 5.48 -0.92
N GLN A 91 -7.77 6.57 -0.69
CA GLN A 91 -7.62 7.65 -1.65
C GLN A 91 -6.23 7.61 -2.27
N PRO A 92 -6.10 7.35 -3.58
CA PRO A 92 -4.79 7.41 -4.22
C PRO A 92 -4.22 8.83 -4.12
N VAL A 93 -2.92 8.90 -3.86
CA VAL A 93 -2.18 10.16 -3.85
C VAL A 93 -1.35 10.19 -5.13
N GLY A 94 -1.97 10.66 -6.20
CA GLY A 94 -1.36 10.62 -7.52
C GLY A 94 -1.49 9.28 -8.21
N ALA A 95 -0.97 9.18 -9.42
CA ALA A 95 -0.96 7.95 -10.20
C ALA A 95 0.26 7.10 -9.85
N LEU A 96 0.27 5.86 -10.31
CA LEU A 96 1.41 4.98 -10.09
C LEU A 96 2.68 5.53 -10.75
N ILE A 97 3.82 5.23 -10.14
CA ILE A 97 5.14 5.59 -10.64
C ILE A 97 5.86 4.29 -10.99
N SER A 98 6.38 4.19 -12.21
CA SER A 98 7.15 3.02 -12.63
C SER A 98 8.54 3.05 -12.02
N ARG A 99 9.03 1.89 -11.61
CA ARG A 99 10.36 1.73 -11.04
C ARG A 99 11.10 0.58 -11.72
N HIS A 100 12.42 0.62 -11.64
CA HIS A 100 13.26 -0.42 -12.18
C HIS A 100 14.47 -0.64 -11.28
N GLU A 101 14.68 -1.87 -10.85
CA GLU A 101 15.86 -2.28 -10.11
C GLU A 101 16.85 -2.93 -11.06
N GLU A 102 17.96 -2.26 -11.34
CA GLU A 102 18.92 -2.70 -12.36
C GLU A 102 19.64 -3.99 -12.00
N VAL A 103 20.02 -4.16 -10.74
CA VAL A 103 20.80 -5.32 -10.31
C VAL A 103 20.03 -6.62 -10.53
N THR A 104 18.76 -6.63 -10.21
CA THR A 104 17.90 -7.81 -10.35
C THR A 104 17.05 -7.79 -11.62
N ASP A 105 17.15 -6.73 -12.41
CA ASP A 105 16.30 -6.49 -13.58
C ASP A 105 14.81 -6.66 -13.25
N THR A 106 14.40 -6.12 -12.11
CA THR A 106 13.03 -6.22 -11.64
C THR A 106 12.27 -4.95 -11.98
N LYS A 107 11.09 -5.08 -12.56
CA LYS A 107 10.21 -3.96 -12.87
C LYS A 107 9.22 -3.77 -11.73
N GLY A 108 9.00 -2.53 -11.36
CA GLY A 108 8.11 -2.23 -10.26
C GLY A 108 7.19 -1.06 -10.52
N ALA A 109 6.23 -0.89 -9.63
CA ALA A 109 5.35 0.26 -9.60
C ALA A 109 5.17 0.69 -8.15
N GLN A 110 5.04 1.99 -7.94
CA GLN A 110 4.89 2.57 -6.62
C GLN A 110 3.70 3.51 -6.63
N GLN A 111 2.91 3.47 -5.59
CA GLN A 111 1.80 4.40 -5.43
C GLN A 111 1.50 4.59 -3.95
N ASP A 112 1.15 5.82 -3.58
CA ASP A 112 0.78 6.14 -2.22
C ASP A 112 -0.73 6.23 -2.11
N PHE A 113 -1.26 5.84 -0.93
CA PHE A 113 -2.68 5.91 -0.63
C PHE A 113 -2.87 6.53 0.74
N LYS A 114 -3.94 7.29 0.89
CA LYS A 114 -4.36 7.79 2.20
C LYS A 114 -5.60 7.02 2.67
N PHE A 115 -5.61 6.69 3.95
CA PHE A 115 -6.70 5.97 4.57
C PHE A 115 -7.16 6.70 5.83
N TRP A 116 -8.48 6.72 6.02
CA TRP A 116 -9.09 7.16 7.26
C TRP A 116 -9.55 5.93 8.02
N TRP A 117 -9.14 5.80 9.28
CA TRP A 117 -9.47 4.62 10.09
C TRP A 117 -9.50 4.99 11.57
N GLY A 118 -10.17 4.14 12.36
CA GLY A 118 -10.26 4.39 13.78
C GLY A 118 -10.48 3.17 14.63
#